data_8cbf0fa3015e0d9a1f8edb85fbcbaf0b
#
_entry.id   8cbf0fa3015e0d9a1f8edb85fbcbaf0b
#
_cell.length_a   1.000
_cell.length_b   1.000
_cell.length_c   1.000
_cell.angle_alpha   90.00
_cell.angle_beta   90.00
_cell.angle_gamma   90.00
#
_symmetry.space_group_name_H-M   'P 1'
#
loop_
_entity.id
_entity.type
_entity.pdbx_description
1 polymer ?
#
loop_
_entity_poly.entity_id
_entity_poly.type
_entity_poly.pdbx_seq_one_letter_code
_entity_poly.pdbx_strand_id
1 'polypeptide(L)'
;MENGQDEHTQLMRLVLDENPNPVLCMSSEGRLLYANKGSWLLLDYWGVGVGGEVPQDWKNVVHRVIESKRELEMEVSIGVKTLLLHITSLNGEKKFVNLYGMDVTRRKHVEEKLRLNAQVIDNTTEGIMITDTDFRIIEINRAFTNITGYSREDVLGEQVMSLHTGPQETGFYEGIWNIVKVRGSWRGEVWDRKKSGEVYPKWLCISAVADERGEITRFVGIFSDITPMKKSDEQLYYLAHHDSLTGLANRRQFHDLLDRAIKTARRKSESVAVLFIDVDSFKEVNDNFGHRAGDCLLQEVGRRIQRCVRETDVVARLGGDEFTVVLANIQDPGNVERVAEKLLQQIARPVTIEQDEVRVTSSIGISLLAEDMADADTLLQNADLAMYRAKALGKNTYQVF
;
A
#
# COMPACT_ATOMS: atom_id res chain seq x y z
N MET A 1 51.84 2.51 65.79
CA MET A 1 50.84 3.23 64.98
C MET A 1 51.13 3.13 63.46
N GLU A 2 52.36 2.88 63.01
CA GLU A 2 52.72 2.74 61.60
C GLU A 2 52.14 1.45 60.91
N ASN A 3 52.04 0.32 61.62
CA ASN A 3 51.55 -0.93 61.03
C ASN A 3 50.06 -0.91 60.61
N GLY A 4 49.20 -0.13 61.31
CA GLY A 4 47.80 -0.09 60.99
C GLY A 4 47.43 0.80 59.79
N GLN A 5 48.26 1.79 59.45
CA GLN A 5 48.09 2.61 58.26
C GLN A 5 48.48 1.88 57.00
N ASP A 6 49.49 1.02 57.06
CA ASP A 6 49.98 0.24 55.92
C ASP A 6 48.96 -0.87 55.54
N GLU A 7 48.39 -1.54 56.54
CA GLU A 7 47.37 -2.57 56.38
C GLU A 7 46.05 -2.00 55.77
N HIS A 8 45.62 -0.83 56.23
CA HIS A 8 44.44 -0.13 55.70
C HIS A 8 44.66 0.32 54.24
N THR A 9 45.84 0.81 53.90
CA THR A 9 46.22 1.23 52.53
C THR A 9 46.27 0.05 51.58
N GLN A 10 46.81 -1.10 52.04
CA GLN A 10 46.83 -2.34 51.24
C GLN A 10 45.44 -2.90 50.98
N LEU A 11 44.53 -2.86 51.99
CA LEU A 11 43.16 -3.33 51.82
C LEU A 11 42.39 -2.44 50.86
N MET A 12 42.49 -1.10 50.97
CA MET A 12 41.89 -0.19 50.03
C MET A 12 42.35 -0.39 48.59
N ARG A 13 43.63 -0.63 48.38
CA ARG A 13 44.19 -0.91 47.07
C ARG A 13 43.65 -2.21 46.50
N LEU A 14 43.52 -3.26 47.31
CA LEU A 14 42.97 -4.54 46.92
C LEU A 14 41.50 -4.42 46.48
N VAL A 15 40.70 -3.66 47.22
CA VAL A 15 39.29 -3.40 46.89
C VAL A 15 39.14 -2.63 45.58
N LEU A 16 40.00 -1.67 45.30
CA LEU A 16 40.00 -0.93 44.05
C LEU A 16 40.48 -1.81 42.89
N ASP A 17 41.49 -2.64 43.08
CA ASP A 17 42.05 -3.49 42.04
C ASP A 17 41.10 -4.64 41.62
N GLU A 18 40.28 -5.15 42.54
CA GLU A 18 39.30 -6.19 42.27
C GLU A 18 37.95 -5.62 41.74
N ASN A 19 37.78 -4.29 41.67
CA ASN A 19 36.62 -3.69 41.07
C ASN A 19 36.60 -3.99 39.55
N PRO A 20 35.54 -4.61 39.01
CA PRO A 20 35.45 -4.92 37.58
C PRO A 20 35.29 -3.66 36.71
N ASN A 21 34.86 -2.58 37.30
CA ASN A 21 34.67 -1.30 36.61
C ASN A 21 35.97 -0.50 36.58
N PRO A 22 36.23 0.29 35.52
CA PRO A 22 37.40 1.17 35.44
C PRO A 22 37.45 2.18 36.59
N VAL A 23 38.60 2.23 37.26
CA VAL A 23 38.94 3.24 38.24
C VAL A 23 40.33 3.76 37.94
N LEU A 24 40.43 5.05 37.61
CA LEU A 24 41.71 5.68 37.26
C LEU A 24 41.87 7.00 38.05
N CYS A 25 43.13 7.31 38.34
CA CYS A 25 43.52 8.59 38.92
C CYS A 25 44.61 9.25 38.07
N MET A 26 44.41 10.52 37.76
CA MET A 26 45.31 11.32 36.92
C MET A 26 45.77 12.59 37.61
N SER A 27 46.99 13.06 37.33
CA SER A 27 47.45 14.38 37.73
C SER A 27 46.74 15.50 36.99
N SER A 28 46.89 16.75 37.43
CA SER A 28 46.42 17.94 36.72
C SER A 28 46.96 18.11 35.30
N GLU A 29 48.08 17.48 34.97
CA GLU A 29 48.75 17.51 33.69
C GLU A 29 48.33 16.33 32.78
N GLY A 30 47.39 15.46 33.26
CA GLY A 30 46.94 14.28 32.51
C GLY A 30 47.92 13.08 32.59
N ARG A 31 48.80 13.03 33.57
CA ARG A 31 49.66 11.85 33.84
C ARG A 31 48.87 10.81 34.62
N LEU A 32 48.81 9.59 34.15
CA LEU A 32 48.09 8.50 34.79
C LEU A 32 48.85 8.03 36.03
N LEU A 33 48.29 8.21 37.21
CA LEU A 33 48.88 7.90 38.51
C LEU A 33 48.48 6.50 39.00
N TYR A 34 47.24 6.11 38.73
CA TYR A 34 46.67 4.82 39.11
C TYR A 34 45.65 4.36 38.10
N ALA A 35 45.58 3.08 37.88
CA ALA A 35 44.53 2.40 37.16
C ALA A 35 44.39 0.98 37.72
N ASN A 36 43.13 0.56 37.97
CA ASN A 36 42.82 -0.79 38.41
C ASN A 36 42.76 -1.77 37.21
N LYS A 37 42.59 -3.07 37.52
CA LYS A 37 42.46 -4.11 36.47
C LYS A 37 41.29 -3.85 35.51
N GLY A 38 40.17 -3.32 36.00
CA GLY A 38 38.99 -3.01 35.17
C GLY A 38 39.22 -1.91 34.11
N SER A 39 40.31 -1.14 34.29
CA SER A 39 40.66 -0.02 33.37
C SER A 39 41.35 -0.45 32.06
N TRP A 40 41.68 -1.74 31.91
CA TRP A 40 42.51 -2.24 30.81
C TRP A 40 42.01 -1.78 29.43
N LEU A 41 40.68 -1.75 29.22
CA LEU A 41 40.05 -1.35 27.96
C LEU A 41 40.32 0.13 27.60
N LEU A 42 40.29 1.02 28.61
CA LEU A 42 40.62 2.44 28.44
C LEU A 42 42.12 2.62 28.20
N LEU A 43 42.97 1.88 28.92
CA LEU A 43 44.41 1.92 28.76
C LEU A 43 44.85 1.49 27.37
N ASP A 44 44.27 0.39 26.87
CA ASP A 44 44.52 -0.12 25.52
C ASP A 44 44.04 0.89 24.47
N TYR A 45 42.83 1.45 24.65
CA TYR A 45 42.30 2.48 23.76
C TYR A 45 43.15 3.76 23.71
N TRP A 46 43.72 4.16 24.85
CA TRP A 46 44.64 5.30 24.90
C TRP A 46 46.08 4.96 24.49
N GLY A 47 46.45 3.72 24.47
CA GLY A 47 47.82 3.28 24.22
C GLY A 47 48.78 3.69 25.35
N VAL A 48 48.29 3.78 26.60
CA VAL A 48 49.04 4.36 27.74
C VAL A 48 48.94 3.46 28.96
N GLY A 49 50.08 3.28 29.65
CA GLY A 49 50.14 2.62 30.94
C GLY A 49 50.30 3.60 32.10
N VAL A 50 50.25 3.08 33.34
CA VAL A 50 50.46 3.87 34.56
C VAL A 50 51.84 4.54 34.50
N GLY A 51 51.86 5.85 34.78
CA GLY A 51 53.06 6.71 34.68
C GLY A 51 53.16 7.45 33.33
N GLY A 52 52.43 7.06 32.33
CA GLY A 52 52.33 7.75 31.04
C GLY A 52 51.33 8.89 31.01
N GLU A 53 51.30 9.60 29.90
CA GLU A 53 50.38 10.74 29.70
C GLU A 53 49.21 10.32 28.80
N VAL A 54 47.97 10.67 29.20
CA VAL A 54 46.78 10.40 28.41
C VAL A 54 46.76 11.26 27.11
N PRO A 55 46.02 10.82 26.07
CA PRO A 55 45.90 11.59 24.81
C PRO A 55 45.45 13.03 25.06
N GLN A 56 45.77 13.93 24.12
CA GLN A 56 45.56 15.37 24.25
C GLN A 56 44.07 15.71 24.53
N ASP A 57 43.13 15.02 23.88
CA ASP A 57 41.70 15.22 24.11
C ASP A 57 41.31 14.93 25.57
N TRP A 58 41.91 13.93 26.19
CA TRP A 58 41.67 13.60 27.58
C TRP A 58 42.36 14.56 28.54
N LYS A 59 43.53 15.13 28.18
CA LYS A 59 44.12 16.24 28.94
C LYS A 59 43.18 17.45 28.97
N ASN A 60 42.53 17.74 27.88
CA ASN A 60 41.55 18.84 27.80
C ASN A 60 40.35 18.57 28.73
N VAL A 61 39.88 17.31 28.81
CA VAL A 61 38.84 16.89 29.75
C VAL A 61 39.29 17.08 31.19
N VAL A 62 40.51 16.62 31.53
CA VAL A 62 41.11 16.82 32.88
C VAL A 62 41.19 18.29 33.27
N HIS A 63 41.71 19.16 32.41
CA HIS A 63 41.76 20.60 32.65
C HIS A 63 40.39 21.21 32.87
N ARG A 64 39.40 20.87 32.05
CA ARG A 64 38.00 21.34 32.16
C ARG A 64 37.38 20.98 33.51
N VAL A 65 37.56 19.74 33.98
CA VAL A 65 37.02 19.29 35.26
C VAL A 65 37.69 20.01 36.45
N ILE A 66 39.01 20.24 36.35
CA ILE A 66 39.75 20.97 37.40
C ILE A 66 39.34 22.46 37.48
N GLU A 67 39.21 23.11 36.32
CA GLU A 67 38.84 24.53 36.22
C GLU A 67 37.41 24.78 36.66
N SER A 68 36.46 23.96 36.18
CA SER A 68 35.04 24.11 36.47
C SER A 68 34.67 23.68 37.88
N LYS A 69 35.47 22.85 38.52
CA LYS A 69 35.18 22.17 39.82
C LYS A 69 33.83 21.41 39.77
N ARG A 70 33.37 21.03 38.58
CA ARG A 70 32.12 20.27 38.39
C ARG A 70 32.46 18.86 37.92
N GLU A 71 31.63 17.93 38.34
CA GLU A 71 31.68 16.57 37.83
C GLU A 71 31.28 16.57 36.36
N LEU A 72 31.91 15.69 35.59
CA LEU A 72 31.61 15.48 34.19
C LEU A 72 31.21 14.02 33.98
N GLU A 73 30.06 13.82 33.37
CA GLU A 73 29.65 12.51 32.84
C GLU A 73 29.83 12.48 31.35
N MET A 74 30.39 11.41 30.84
CA MET A 74 30.50 11.20 29.40
C MET A 74 30.46 9.72 29.04
N GLU A 75 29.88 9.42 27.87
CA GLU A 75 29.88 8.07 27.30
C GLU A 75 31.03 7.92 26.31
N VAL A 76 31.72 6.81 26.40
CA VAL A 76 32.80 6.48 25.47
C VAL A 76 32.59 5.07 24.93
N SER A 77 32.51 4.96 23.60
CA SER A 77 32.40 3.67 22.90
C SER A 77 33.78 3.22 22.48
N ILE A 78 34.18 2.01 22.91
CA ILE A 78 35.46 1.40 22.59
C ILE A 78 35.18 -0.01 22.00
N GLY A 79 35.32 -0.14 20.68
CA GLY A 79 34.91 -1.35 19.96
C GLY A 79 33.42 -1.66 20.18
N VAL A 80 33.12 -2.80 20.78
CA VAL A 80 31.73 -3.23 21.06
C VAL A 80 31.20 -2.81 22.43
N LYS A 81 32.05 -2.17 23.27
CA LYS A 81 31.69 -1.77 24.62
C LYS A 81 31.41 -0.26 24.71
N THR A 82 30.43 0.11 25.51
CA THR A 82 30.13 1.51 25.87
C THR A 82 30.31 1.68 27.37
N LEU A 83 31.20 2.59 27.75
CA LEU A 83 31.47 2.94 29.13
C LEU A 83 30.84 4.31 29.44
N LEU A 84 30.10 4.41 30.53
CA LEU A 84 29.72 5.68 31.13
C LEU A 84 30.81 6.07 32.12
N LEU A 85 31.47 7.20 31.89
CA LEU A 85 32.60 7.67 32.69
C LEU A 85 32.16 8.87 33.52
N HIS A 86 32.36 8.77 34.85
CA HIS A 86 32.21 9.86 35.78
C HIS A 86 33.60 10.39 36.13
N ILE A 87 33.82 11.67 35.92
CA ILE A 87 35.11 12.34 36.07
C ILE A 87 34.97 13.44 37.11
N THR A 88 35.73 13.33 38.17
CA THR A 88 35.66 14.26 39.32
C THR A 88 37.02 14.80 39.70
N SER A 89 37.11 16.07 40.15
CA SER A 89 38.35 16.62 40.71
C SER A 89 38.41 16.45 42.23
N LEU A 90 39.51 15.96 42.70
CA LEU A 90 39.82 15.91 44.11
C LEU A 90 40.68 17.13 44.49
N ASN A 91 40.21 17.91 45.49
CA ASN A 91 40.88 19.08 45.99
C ASN A 91 41.71 18.71 47.22
N GLY A 92 43.03 18.71 47.09
CA GLY A 92 44.03 18.53 48.15
C GLY A 92 45.18 19.52 47.90
N GLU A 93 46.34 19.30 48.60
CA GLU A 93 47.58 20.04 48.30
C GLU A 93 48.01 19.87 46.83
N LYS A 94 47.68 18.74 46.23
CA LYS A 94 47.84 18.47 44.82
C LYS A 94 46.47 18.21 44.19
N LYS A 95 46.23 18.75 42.98
CA LYS A 95 44.98 18.55 42.25
C LYS A 95 45.06 17.23 41.49
N PHE A 96 44.09 16.34 41.72
CA PHE A 96 43.95 15.06 41.04
C PHE A 96 42.58 14.97 40.38
N VAL A 97 42.46 14.14 39.35
CA VAL A 97 41.20 13.79 38.70
C VAL A 97 40.98 12.29 38.79
N ASN A 98 39.84 11.91 39.39
CA ASN A 98 39.40 10.55 39.43
C ASN A 98 38.41 10.30 38.28
N LEU A 99 38.55 9.13 37.66
CA LEU A 99 37.64 8.63 36.64
C LEU A 99 37.08 7.30 37.10
N TYR A 100 35.78 7.19 37.15
CA TYR A 100 35.05 5.95 37.39
C TYR A 100 34.25 5.58 36.16
N GLY A 101 34.43 4.36 35.65
CA GLY A 101 33.69 3.86 34.52
C GLY A 101 32.62 2.85 34.92
N MET A 102 31.58 2.77 34.17
CA MET A 102 30.57 1.71 34.26
C MET A 102 30.29 1.16 32.86
N ASP A 103 30.32 -0.17 32.70
CA ASP A 103 29.92 -0.79 31.43
C ASP A 103 28.39 -0.72 31.26
N VAL A 104 27.94 0.12 30.37
CA VAL A 104 26.54 0.33 30.05
C VAL A 104 26.13 -0.30 28.71
N THR A 105 26.96 -1.12 28.13
CA THR A 105 26.76 -1.75 26.80
C THR A 105 25.42 -2.45 26.73
N ARG A 106 25.12 -3.35 27.68
CA ARG A 106 23.85 -4.10 27.69
C ARG A 106 22.63 -3.18 27.77
N ARG A 107 22.70 -2.15 28.61
CA ARG A 107 21.61 -1.17 28.76
C ARG A 107 21.37 -0.43 27.45
N LYS A 108 22.44 0.05 26.80
CA LYS A 108 22.37 0.75 25.53
C LYS A 108 21.79 -0.12 24.43
N HIS A 109 22.23 -1.36 24.32
CA HIS A 109 21.69 -2.31 23.33
C HIS A 109 20.19 -2.56 23.54
N VAL A 110 19.73 -2.68 24.79
CA VAL A 110 18.31 -2.87 25.08
C VAL A 110 17.51 -1.60 24.73
N GLU A 111 18.01 -0.42 25.13
CA GLU A 111 17.38 0.87 24.80
C GLU A 111 17.27 1.07 23.27
N GLU A 112 18.35 0.77 22.55
CA GLU A 112 18.38 0.91 21.10
C GLU A 112 17.44 -0.10 20.41
N LYS A 113 17.38 -1.34 20.87
CA LYS A 113 16.46 -2.36 20.37
C LYS A 113 14.99 -1.97 20.59
N LEU A 114 14.68 -1.44 21.77
CA LEU A 114 13.33 -0.94 22.07
C LEU A 114 12.97 0.25 21.20
N ARG A 115 13.90 1.20 21.02
CA ARG A 115 13.71 2.35 20.13
C ARG A 115 13.49 1.93 18.68
N LEU A 116 14.29 0.99 18.19
CA LEU A 116 14.16 0.47 16.84
C LEU A 116 12.80 -0.23 16.64
N ASN A 117 12.39 -1.06 17.60
CA ASN A 117 11.09 -1.73 17.55
C ASN A 117 9.92 -0.72 17.51
N ALA A 118 9.97 0.34 18.33
CA ALA A 118 8.98 1.40 18.32
C ALA A 118 8.96 2.13 16.96
N GLN A 119 10.14 2.45 16.41
CA GLN A 119 10.25 3.09 15.09
C GLN A 119 9.70 2.22 13.96
N VAL A 120 9.92 0.90 14.00
CA VAL A 120 9.37 -0.03 13.00
C VAL A 120 7.84 -0.03 13.06
N ILE A 121 7.26 -0.11 14.26
CA ILE A 121 5.82 -0.09 14.46
C ILE A 121 5.20 1.25 13.97
N ASP A 122 5.83 2.37 14.28
CA ASP A 122 5.31 3.69 13.90
C ASP A 122 5.48 4.04 12.42
N ASN A 123 6.47 3.45 11.74
CA ASN A 123 6.73 3.68 10.32
C ASN A 123 6.09 2.65 9.37
N THR A 124 5.39 1.64 9.89
CA THR A 124 4.59 0.75 9.05
C THR A 124 3.38 1.50 8.48
N THR A 125 2.96 1.12 7.27
CA THR A 125 1.74 1.63 6.63
C THR A 125 0.47 0.92 7.10
N GLU A 126 0.63 -0.19 7.83
CA GLU A 126 -0.47 -0.97 8.37
C GLU A 126 -0.91 -0.42 9.74
N GLY A 127 -2.21 -0.31 9.93
CA GLY A 127 -2.79 0.03 11.24
C GLY A 127 -2.55 -1.11 12.22
N ILE A 128 -1.90 -0.81 13.35
CA ILE A 128 -1.66 -1.76 14.44
C ILE A 128 -2.45 -1.31 15.66
N MET A 129 -3.11 -2.26 16.29
CA MET A 129 -3.87 -2.09 17.51
C MET A 129 -3.56 -3.25 18.46
N ILE A 130 -3.32 -2.95 19.71
CA ILE A 130 -3.10 -3.93 20.77
C ILE A 130 -4.23 -3.77 21.80
N THR A 131 -4.79 -4.90 22.25
CA THR A 131 -5.84 -4.91 23.27
C THR A 131 -5.46 -5.82 24.45
N ASP A 132 -6.11 -5.61 25.57
CA ASP A 132 -6.12 -6.58 26.66
C ASP A 132 -7.03 -7.78 26.37
N THR A 133 -7.21 -8.66 27.35
CA THR A 133 -8.05 -9.85 27.28
C THR A 133 -9.55 -9.54 27.24
N ASP A 134 -9.96 -8.33 27.68
CA ASP A 134 -11.33 -7.82 27.63
C ASP A 134 -11.60 -6.99 26.37
N PHE A 135 -10.70 -7.06 25.38
CA PHE A 135 -10.76 -6.34 24.10
C PHE A 135 -10.77 -4.82 24.23
N ARG A 136 -10.17 -4.28 25.31
CA ARG A 136 -9.94 -2.83 25.46
C ARG A 136 -8.62 -2.47 24.80
N ILE A 137 -8.64 -1.41 24.03
CA ILE A 137 -7.47 -0.91 23.32
C ILE A 137 -6.47 -0.32 24.30
N ILE A 138 -5.25 -0.88 24.32
CA ILE A 138 -4.13 -0.40 25.14
C ILE A 138 -3.09 0.37 24.32
N GLU A 139 -2.97 0.08 23.02
CA GLU A 139 -2.01 0.78 22.18
C GLU A 139 -2.45 0.78 20.74
N ILE A 140 -2.12 1.84 19.99
CA ILE A 140 -2.24 1.95 18.54
C ILE A 140 -0.98 2.60 17.96
N ASN A 141 -0.69 2.33 16.69
CA ASN A 141 0.36 3.03 15.97
C ASN A 141 -0.18 4.24 15.17
N ARG A 142 0.74 5.01 14.59
CA ARG A 142 0.40 6.17 13.77
C ARG A 142 -0.47 5.82 12.54
N ALA A 143 -0.20 4.68 11.91
CA ALA A 143 -0.97 4.25 10.74
C ALA A 143 -2.43 3.94 11.08
N PHE A 144 -2.72 3.40 12.26
CA PHE A 144 -4.10 3.24 12.74
C PHE A 144 -4.86 4.57 12.67
N THR A 145 -4.28 5.64 13.22
CA THR A 145 -4.89 6.98 13.19
C THR A 145 -5.07 7.50 11.76
N ASN A 146 -4.06 7.32 10.91
CA ASN A 146 -4.11 7.79 9.52
C ASN A 146 -5.20 7.08 8.69
N ILE A 147 -5.40 5.78 8.92
CA ILE A 147 -6.38 4.97 8.19
C ILE A 147 -7.80 5.23 8.71
N THR A 148 -7.98 5.19 10.03
CA THR A 148 -9.31 5.22 10.65
C THR A 148 -9.83 6.62 10.96
N GLY A 149 -8.92 7.59 11.13
CA GLY A 149 -9.23 8.95 11.56
C GLY A 149 -9.47 9.09 13.07
N TYR A 150 -9.39 8.01 13.85
CA TYR A 150 -9.48 8.08 15.31
C TYR A 150 -8.11 8.41 15.90
N SER A 151 -8.06 9.38 16.82
CA SER A 151 -6.84 9.68 17.59
C SER A 151 -6.62 8.64 18.69
N ARG A 152 -5.43 8.65 19.28
CA ARG A 152 -5.11 7.79 20.42
C ARG A 152 -6.02 8.03 21.61
N GLU A 153 -6.34 9.30 21.88
CA GLU A 153 -7.22 9.74 22.96
C GLU A 153 -8.67 9.28 22.77
N ASP A 154 -9.11 9.15 21.50
CA ASP A 154 -10.46 8.68 21.18
C ASP A 154 -10.66 7.20 21.51
N VAL A 155 -9.60 6.38 21.50
CA VAL A 155 -9.73 4.92 21.47
C VAL A 155 -9.10 4.19 22.65
N LEU A 156 -8.15 4.80 23.38
CA LEU A 156 -7.51 4.14 24.52
C LEU A 156 -8.51 3.83 25.63
N GLY A 157 -8.54 2.58 26.06
CA GLY A 157 -9.48 2.06 27.08
C GLY A 157 -10.86 1.71 26.55
N GLU A 158 -11.20 2.10 25.31
CA GLU A 158 -12.46 1.73 24.67
C GLU A 158 -12.45 0.28 24.21
N GLN A 159 -13.60 -0.34 24.19
CA GLN A 159 -13.75 -1.68 23.61
C GLN A 159 -13.66 -1.62 22.07
N VAL A 160 -12.90 -2.52 21.46
CA VAL A 160 -12.78 -2.62 20.00
C VAL A 160 -14.14 -2.70 19.32
N MET A 161 -15.10 -3.39 19.94
CA MET A 161 -16.45 -3.56 19.40
C MET A 161 -17.20 -2.25 19.21
N SER A 162 -16.90 -1.22 20.00
CA SER A 162 -17.54 0.11 19.88
C SER A 162 -17.08 0.87 18.62
N LEU A 163 -15.90 0.54 18.09
CA LEU A 163 -15.35 1.14 16.87
C LEU A 163 -15.78 0.41 15.60
N HIS A 164 -16.20 -0.86 15.72
CA HIS A 164 -16.63 -1.68 14.59
C HIS A 164 -18.09 -1.40 14.24
N THR A 165 -18.31 -0.35 13.46
CA THR A 165 -19.64 0.10 12.99
C THR A 165 -19.86 -0.20 11.50
N GLY A 166 -19.15 -1.21 10.96
CA GLY A 166 -19.27 -1.65 9.58
C GLY A 166 -20.63 -2.26 9.24
N PRO A 167 -20.92 -2.53 7.97
CA PRO A 167 -22.20 -3.06 7.49
C PRO A 167 -22.39 -4.56 7.75
N GLN A 168 -21.50 -5.22 8.51
CA GLN A 168 -21.60 -6.63 8.81
C GLN A 168 -22.79 -6.95 9.74
N GLU A 169 -23.27 -8.18 9.65
CA GLU A 169 -24.35 -8.68 10.52
C GLU A 169 -23.95 -8.67 11.99
N THR A 170 -24.95 -8.49 12.86
CA THR A 170 -24.79 -8.58 14.31
C THR A 170 -24.17 -9.93 14.69
N GLY A 171 -23.08 -9.92 15.48
CA GLY A 171 -22.38 -11.16 15.89
C GLY A 171 -21.20 -11.56 14.99
N PHE A 172 -20.98 -10.91 13.84
CA PHE A 172 -19.86 -11.22 12.96
C PHE A 172 -18.50 -11.11 13.68
N TYR A 173 -18.28 -10.00 14.37
CA TYR A 173 -17.03 -9.78 15.12
C TYR A 173 -16.91 -10.70 16.34
N GLU A 174 -18.03 -11.02 17.01
CA GLU A 174 -18.06 -12.02 18.10
C GLU A 174 -17.58 -13.38 17.58
N GLY A 175 -18.00 -13.78 16.39
CA GLY A 175 -17.54 -14.99 15.72
C GLY A 175 -16.03 -14.98 15.49
N ILE A 176 -15.47 -13.85 15.02
CA ILE A 176 -14.02 -13.67 14.82
C ILE A 176 -13.28 -13.85 16.15
N TRP A 177 -13.70 -13.17 17.20
CA TRP A 177 -13.06 -13.25 18.51
C TRP A 177 -13.09 -14.64 19.12
N ASN A 178 -14.18 -15.39 18.92
CA ASN A 178 -14.27 -16.78 19.34
C ASN A 178 -13.24 -17.66 18.61
N ILE A 179 -13.06 -17.43 17.30
CA ILE A 179 -12.05 -18.13 16.52
C ILE A 179 -10.64 -17.81 17.03
N VAL A 180 -10.34 -16.52 17.29
CA VAL A 180 -9.03 -16.08 17.80
C VAL A 180 -8.72 -16.71 19.16
N LYS A 181 -9.69 -16.74 20.07
CA LYS A 181 -9.52 -17.37 21.39
C LYS A 181 -9.22 -18.89 21.29
N VAL A 182 -9.83 -19.58 20.33
CA VAL A 182 -9.68 -21.04 20.19
C VAL A 182 -8.45 -21.39 19.34
N ARG A 183 -8.22 -20.68 18.23
CA ARG A 183 -7.17 -21.01 17.25
C ARG A 183 -5.90 -20.16 17.38
N GLY A 184 -5.91 -19.15 18.24
CA GLY A 184 -4.80 -18.21 18.43
C GLY A 184 -4.74 -17.10 17.38
N SER A 185 -5.40 -17.23 16.24
CA SER A 185 -5.39 -16.20 15.18
C SER A 185 -6.60 -16.29 14.25
N TRP A 186 -6.87 -15.14 13.57
CA TRP A 186 -7.83 -15.03 12.47
C TRP A 186 -7.32 -14.02 11.43
N ARG A 187 -7.66 -14.22 10.17
CA ARG A 187 -7.38 -13.28 9.10
C ARG A 187 -8.48 -13.29 8.05
N GLY A 188 -8.75 -12.13 7.48
CA GLY A 188 -9.75 -12.02 6.42
C GLY A 188 -10.06 -10.59 6.04
N GLU A 189 -10.88 -10.44 5.00
CA GLU A 189 -11.44 -9.16 4.59
C GLU A 189 -12.65 -8.83 5.45
N VAL A 190 -12.70 -7.58 5.92
CA VAL A 190 -13.84 -7.03 6.65
C VAL A 190 -14.11 -5.59 6.19
N TRP A 191 -15.34 -5.16 6.35
CA TRP A 191 -15.72 -3.77 6.11
C TRP A 191 -15.83 -3.04 7.43
N ASP A 192 -15.31 -1.82 7.48
CA ASP A 192 -15.36 -1.01 8.68
C ASP A 192 -15.70 0.43 8.35
N ARG A 193 -15.88 1.26 9.37
CA ARG A 193 -16.24 2.67 9.22
C ARG A 193 -15.16 3.55 9.86
N LYS A 194 -14.66 4.53 9.11
CA LYS A 194 -13.76 5.58 9.62
C LYS A 194 -14.53 6.53 10.53
N LYS A 195 -13.84 7.32 11.33
CA LYS A 195 -14.42 8.39 12.16
C LYS A 195 -15.24 9.39 11.34
N SER A 196 -14.89 9.61 10.07
CA SER A 196 -15.63 10.44 9.12
C SER A 196 -17.00 9.89 8.71
N GLY A 197 -17.28 8.62 9.00
CA GLY A 197 -18.47 7.90 8.52
C GLY A 197 -18.26 7.13 7.21
N GLU A 198 -17.13 7.28 6.53
CA GLU A 198 -16.77 6.54 5.32
C GLU A 198 -16.63 5.04 5.62
N VAL A 199 -17.33 4.22 4.83
CA VAL A 199 -17.21 2.75 4.88
C VAL A 199 -16.10 2.32 3.95
N TYR A 200 -15.18 1.48 4.43
CA TYR A 200 -14.03 1.01 3.68
C TYR A 200 -13.73 -0.47 3.94
N PRO A 201 -13.24 -1.21 2.93
CA PRO A 201 -12.78 -2.58 3.11
C PRO A 201 -11.37 -2.56 3.69
N LYS A 202 -11.12 -3.44 4.65
CA LYS A 202 -9.78 -3.67 5.20
C LYS A 202 -9.45 -5.16 5.23
N TRP A 203 -8.19 -5.48 5.02
CA TRP A 203 -7.64 -6.79 5.32
C TRP A 203 -7.18 -6.78 6.78
N LEU A 204 -7.75 -7.64 7.60
CA LEU A 204 -7.52 -7.69 9.04
C LEU A 204 -6.89 -9.03 9.43
N CYS A 205 -5.80 -8.96 10.21
CA CYS A 205 -5.18 -10.08 10.89
C CYS A 205 -5.25 -9.84 12.40
N ILE A 206 -5.75 -10.80 13.15
CA ILE A 206 -5.77 -10.75 14.62
C ILE A 206 -4.99 -11.95 15.14
N SER A 207 -4.12 -11.73 16.11
CA SER A 207 -3.31 -12.76 16.77
C SER A 207 -3.40 -12.62 18.27
N ALA A 208 -3.54 -13.74 18.97
CA ALA A 208 -3.43 -13.82 20.42
C ALA A 208 -1.94 -13.88 20.82
N VAL A 209 -1.57 -13.13 21.84
CA VAL A 209 -0.24 -13.14 22.46
C VAL A 209 -0.35 -13.80 23.83
N ALA A 210 0.38 -14.90 24.01
CA ALA A 210 0.40 -15.65 25.25
C ALA A 210 1.71 -15.40 26.03
N ASP A 211 1.66 -15.61 27.34
CA ASP A 211 2.83 -15.60 28.20
C ASP A 211 3.58 -16.95 28.15
N GLU A 212 4.64 -17.10 28.97
CA GLU A 212 5.44 -18.32 29.06
C GLU A 212 4.66 -19.54 29.55
N ARG A 213 3.47 -19.38 30.13
CA ARG A 213 2.58 -20.43 30.61
C ARG A 213 1.53 -20.82 29.58
N GLY A 214 1.48 -20.12 28.43
CA GLY A 214 0.49 -20.33 27.40
C GLY A 214 -0.85 -19.59 27.62
N GLU A 215 -0.96 -18.76 28.67
CA GLU A 215 -2.15 -17.97 28.94
C GLU A 215 -2.17 -16.71 28.05
N ILE A 216 -3.31 -16.46 27.38
CA ILE A 216 -3.46 -15.28 26.51
C ILE A 216 -3.46 -14.02 27.38
N THR A 217 -2.54 -13.11 27.08
CA THR A 217 -2.38 -11.84 27.79
C THR A 217 -2.85 -10.64 27.00
N ARG A 218 -2.81 -10.71 25.67
CA ARG A 218 -3.15 -9.61 24.75
C ARG A 218 -3.62 -10.14 23.41
N PHE A 219 -4.26 -9.24 22.62
CA PHE A 219 -4.50 -9.47 21.21
C PHE A 219 -3.84 -8.36 20.39
N VAL A 220 -3.30 -8.72 19.24
CA VAL A 220 -2.73 -7.77 18.28
C VAL A 220 -3.54 -7.86 17.00
N GLY A 221 -4.14 -6.73 16.62
CA GLY A 221 -4.81 -6.55 15.34
C GLY A 221 -3.91 -5.74 14.40
N ILE A 222 -3.67 -6.27 13.20
CA ILE A 222 -2.95 -5.57 12.13
C ILE A 222 -3.87 -5.50 10.94
N PHE A 223 -4.02 -4.31 10.33
CA PHE A 223 -4.90 -4.15 9.20
C PHE A 223 -4.40 -3.14 8.17
N SER A 224 -4.81 -3.35 6.92
CA SER A 224 -4.53 -2.45 5.79
C SER A 224 -5.84 -2.02 5.15
N ASP A 225 -5.96 -0.74 4.77
CA ASP A 225 -7.03 -0.25 3.90
C ASP A 225 -6.78 -0.80 2.48
N ILE A 226 -7.67 -1.69 2.01
CA ILE A 226 -7.57 -2.30 0.68
C ILE A 226 -8.43 -1.57 -0.37
N THR A 227 -9.00 -0.41 -0.05
CA THR A 227 -9.76 0.42 -1.00
C THR A 227 -8.94 0.76 -2.26
N PRO A 228 -7.66 1.19 -2.15
CA PRO A 228 -6.86 1.48 -3.33
C PRO A 228 -6.65 0.26 -4.23
N MET A 229 -6.42 -0.90 -3.61
CA MET A 229 -6.23 -2.17 -4.34
C MET A 229 -7.51 -2.56 -5.09
N LYS A 230 -8.67 -2.54 -4.41
CA LYS A 230 -9.97 -2.86 -5.04
C LYS A 230 -10.31 -1.90 -6.17
N LYS A 231 -10.10 -0.60 -5.98
CA LYS A 231 -10.31 0.39 -7.06
C LYS A 231 -9.38 0.14 -8.25
N SER A 232 -8.13 -0.24 -8.00
CA SER A 232 -7.19 -0.60 -9.06
C SER A 232 -7.63 -1.86 -9.81
N ASP A 233 -8.08 -2.90 -9.10
CA ASP A 233 -8.58 -4.13 -9.70
C ASP A 233 -9.84 -3.88 -10.54
N GLU A 234 -10.78 -3.08 -10.03
CA GLU A 234 -11.97 -2.65 -10.78
C GLU A 234 -11.59 -1.86 -12.04
N GLN A 235 -10.61 -0.96 -11.93
CA GLN A 235 -10.14 -0.18 -13.06
C GLN A 235 -9.43 -1.05 -14.10
N LEU A 236 -8.59 -1.99 -13.66
CA LEU A 236 -7.95 -2.97 -14.54
C LEU A 236 -8.98 -3.86 -15.24
N TYR A 237 -9.97 -4.33 -14.49
CA TYR A 237 -11.07 -5.10 -15.08
C TYR A 237 -11.83 -4.28 -16.12
N TYR A 238 -12.15 -3.02 -15.81
CA TYR A 238 -12.82 -2.12 -16.74
C TYR A 238 -12.00 -1.91 -18.03
N LEU A 239 -10.71 -1.59 -17.92
CA LEU A 239 -9.81 -1.41 -19.06
C LEU A 239 -9.61 -2.71 -19.86
N ALA A 240 -9.65 -3.86 -19.20
CA ALA A 240 -9.55 -5.16 -19.89
C ALA A 240 -10.78 -5.51 -20.73
N HIS A 241 -11.95 -4.89 -20.45
CA HIS A 241 -13.22 -5.24 -21.05
C HIS A 241 -13.89 -4.09 -21.83
N HIS A 242 -13.46 -2.84 -21.61
CA HIS A 242 -14.04 -1.68 -22.26
C HIS A 242 -13.01 -0.92 -23.10
N ASP A 243 -13.48 -0.27 -24.15
CA ASP A 243 -12.71 0.70 -24.94
C ASP A 243 -12.55 1.99 -24.13
N SER A 244 -11.30 2.42 -23.93
CA SER A 244 -10.97 3.55 -23.07
C SER A 244 -11.49 4.90 -23.57
N LEU A 245 -11.74 5.04 -24.88
CA LEU A 245 -12.24 6.27 -25.48
C LEU A 245 -13.75 6.39 -25.36
N THR A 246 -14.47 5.33 -25.71
CA THR A 246 -15.94 5.37 -25.86
C THR A 246 -16.69 4.79 -24.64
N GLY A 247 -16.00 4.01 -23.79
CA GLY A 247 -16.62 3.28 -22.68
C GLY A 247 -17.45 2.06 -23.12
N LEU A 248 -17.52 1.76 -24.40
CA LEU A 248 -18.20 0.59 -24.95
C LEU A 248 -17.41 -0.68 -24.64
N ALA A 249 -18.00 -1.85 -24.85
CA ALA A 249 -17.27 -3.10 -24.82
C ALA A 249 -16.10 -3.04 -25.82
N ASN A 250 -14.92 -3.54 -25.41
CA ASN A 250 -13.80 -3.69 -26.33
C ASN A 250 -13.89 -5.00 -27.13
N ARG A 251 -12.95 -5.25 -28.01
CA ARG A 251 -12.90 -6.48 -28.85
C ARG A 251 -13.01 -7.77 -28.02
N ARG A 252 -12.30 -7.84 -26.89
CA ARG A 252 -12.32 -9.02 -26.00
C ARG A 252 -13.69 -9.26 -25.41
N GLN A 253 -14.26 -8.23 -24.78
CA GLN A 253 -15.59 -8.32 -24.16
C GLN A 253 -16.67 -8.61 -25.19
N PHE A 254 -16.54 -8.03 -26.39
CA PHE A 254 -17.45 -8.32 -27.52
C PHE A 254 -17.48 -9.81 -27.84
N HIS A 255 -16.32 -10.46 -28.03
CA HIS A 255 -16.25 -11.90 -28.32
C HIS A 255 -16.89 -12.74 -27.23
N ASP A 256 -16.60 -12.45 -25.95
CA ASP A 256 -17.20 -13.16 -24.81
C ASP A 256 -18.72 -13.02 -24.76
N LEU A 257 -19.25 -11.83 -25.07
CA LEU A 257 -20.68 -11.57 -25.10
C LEU A 257 -21.39 -12.19 -26.31
N LEU A 258 -20.75 -12.15 -27.50
CA LEU A 258 -21.27 -12.77 -28.70
C LEU A 258 -21.37 -14.29 -28.54
N ASP A 259 -20.33 -14.92 -27.99
CA ASP A 259 -20.34 -16.37 -27.70
C ASP A 259 -21.48 -16.76 -26.76
N ARG A 260 -21.72 -15.94 -25.73
CA ARG A 260 -22.84 -16.17 -24.80
C ARG A 260 -24.19 -15.99 -25.49
N ALA A 261 -24.32 -14.98 -26.35
CA ALA A 261 -25.54 -14.73 -27.11
C ALA A 261 -25.85 -15.91 -28.04
N ILE A 262 -24.87 -16.41 -28.79
CA ILE A 262 -25.01 -17.58 -29.69
C ILE A 262 -25.43 -18.82 -28.88
N LYS A 263 -24.74 -19.13 -27.76
CA LYS A 263 -25.09 -20.29 -26.92
C LYS A 263 -26.51 -20.20 -26.37
N THR A 264 -26.94 -19.00 -26.00
CA THR A 264 -28.29 -18.77 -25.49
C THR A 264 -29.33 -18.91 -26.57
N ALA A 265 -29.10 -18.32 -27.75
CA ALA A 265 -29.98 -18.38 -28.90
C ALA A 265 -30.19 -19.85 -29.35
N ARG A 266 -29.13 -20.63 -29.47
CA ARG A 266 -29.22 -22.08 -29.81
C ARG A 266 -30.08 -22.87 -28.82
N ARG A 267 -29.94 -22.59 -27.53
CA ARG A 267 -30.71 -23.29 -26.47
C ARG A 267 -32.20 -22.92 -26.51
N LYS A 268 -32.51 -21.69 -26.93
CA LYS A 268 -33.91 -21.18 -26.95
C LYS A 268 -34.56 -21.17 -28.31
N SER A 269 -33.83 -21.62 -29.37
CA SER A 269 -34.27 -21.50 -30.77
C SER A 269 -34.59 -20.07 -31.17
N GLU A 270 -33.79 -19.13 -30.69
CA GLU A 270 -33.87 -17.70 -31.02
C GLU A 270 -32.79 -17.34 -32.05
N SER A 271 -32.94 -16.18 -32.72
CA SER A 271 -31.95 -15.69 -33.66
C SER A 271 -31.07 -14.60 -33.06
N VAL A 272 -29.82 -14.52 -33.53
CA VAL A 272 -28.84 -13.47 -33.23
C VAL A 272 -28.35 -12.86 -34.53
N ALA A 273 -28.15 -11.53 -34.56
CA ALA A 273 -27.46 -10.87 -35.65
C ALA A 273 -26.28 -10.06 -35.15
N VAL A 274 -25.25 -9.97 -35.95
CA VAL A 274 -24.12 -9.06 -35.77
C VAL A 274 -24.19 -7.99 -36.83
N LEU A 275 -24.09 -6.74 -36.43
CA LEU A 275 -23.88 -5.59 -37.30
C LEU A 275 -22.42 -5.15 -37.16
N PHE A 276 -21.69 -5.07 -38.25
CA PHE A 276 -20.36 -4.46 -38.28
C PHE A 276 -20.50 -3.07 -38.91
N ILE A 277 -20.04 -2.05 -38.25
CA ILE A 277 -20.25 -0.63 -38.56
C ILE A 277 -18.90 0.04 -38.67
N ASP A 278 -18.65 0.71 -39.79
CA ASP A 278 -17.46 1.51 -40.00
C ASP A 278 -17.86 2.96 -40.31
N VAL A 279 -17.17 3.92 -39.68
CA VAL A 279 -17.45 5.34 -39.88
C VAL A 279 -16.75 5.85 -41.13
N ASP A 280 -17.51 6.14 -42.17
CA ASP A 280 -16.99 6.54 -43.47
C ASP A 280 -16.15 7.83 -43.37
N SER A 281 -15.02 7.84 -44.07
CA SER A 281 -14.13 9.02 -44.16
C SER A 281 -13.60 9.54 -42.81
N PHE A 282 -13.56 8.72 -41.76
CA PHE A 282 -13.09 9.12 -40.43
C PHE A 282 -11.66 9.71 -40.47
N LYS A 283 -10.78 9.15 -41.33
CA LYS A 283 -9.43 9.67 -41.51
C LYS A 283 -9.43 11.12 -41.96
N GLU A 284 -10.33 11.52 -42.88
CA GLU A 284 -10.44 12.90 -43.36
C GLU A 284 -10.83 13.85 -42.20
N VAL A 285 -11.64 13.39 -41.25
CA VAL A 285 -11.98 14.20 -40.05
C VAL A 285 -10.74 14.41 -39.20
N ASN A 286 -9.92 13.38 -38.97
CA ASN A 286 -8.67 13.53 -38.26
C ASN A 286 -7.68 14.47 -38.98
N ASP A 287 -7.59 14.34 -40.29
CA ASP A 287 -6.66 15.13 -41.10
C ASP A 287 -7.06 16.62 -41.15
N ASN A 288 -8.37 16.92 -41.16
CA ASN A 288 -8.91 18.30 -41.24
C ASN A 288 -9.06 18.98 -39.88
N PHE A 289 -9.48 18.25 -38.82
CA PHE A 289 -9.87 18.81 -37.52
C PHE A 289 -9.01 18.31 -36.35
N GLY A 290 -8.04 17.39 -36.66
CA GLY A 290 -7.15 16.84 -35.66
C GLY A 290 -7.74 15.66 -34.86
N HIS A 291 -6.85 14.89 -34.22
CA HIS A 291 -7.24 13.65 -33.50
C HIS A 291 -8.23 13.88 -32.36
N ARG A 292 -8.19 15.03 -31.70
CA ARG A 292 -9.18 15.34 -30.63
C ARG A 292 -10.59 15.44 -31.17
N ALA A 293 -10.76 16.00 -32.35
CA ALA A 293 -12.05 16.07 -33.03
C ALA A 293 -12.54 14.67 -33.43
N GLY A 294 -11.64 13.82 -33.95
CA GLY A 294 -11.95 12.42 -34.23
C GLY A 294 -12.36 11.64 -32.98
N ASP A 295 -11.69 11.85 -31.85
CA ASP A 295 -12.05 11.22 -30.57
C ASP A 295 -13.46 11.65 -30.11
N CYS A 296 -13.78 12.94 -30.16
CA CYS A 296 -15.12 13.46 -29.85
C CYS A 296 -16.20 12.87 -30.78
N LEU A 297 -15.89 12.76 -32.08
CA LEU A 297 -16.78 12.15 -33.05
C LEU A 297 -17.05 10.67 -32.71
N LEU A 298 -16.03 9.87 -32.42
CA LEU A 298 -16.19 8.45 -32.07
C LEU A 298 -17.00 8.26 -30.78
N GLN A 299 -16.78 9.11 -29.79
CA GLN A 299 -17.60 9.10 -28.56
C GLN A 299 -19.09 9.40 -28.85
N GLU A 300 -19.33 10.35 -29.73
CA GLU A 300 -20.72 10.69 -30.11
C GLU A 300 -21.36 9.58 -30.95
N VAL A 301 -20.63 9.01 -31.93
CA VAL A 301 -21.09 7.86 -32.70
C VAL A 301 -21.43 6.69 -31.77
N GLY A 302 -20.56 6.35 -30.84
CA GLY A 302 -20.82 5.29 -29.84
C GLY A 302 -22.10 5.53 -29.06
N ARG A 303 -22.31 6.78 -28.58
CA ARG A 303 -23.54 7.15 -27.87
C ARG A 303 -24.79 7.04 -28.74
N ARG A 304 -24.72 7.43 -30.02
CA ARG A 304 -25.83 7.29 -30.98
C ARG A 304 -26.19 5.85 -31.25
N ILE A 305 -25.19 5.00 -31.42
CA ILE A 305 -25.40 3.56 -31.59
C ILE A 305 -26.10 2.97 -30.36
N GLN A 306 -25.63 3.26 -29.14
CA GLN A 306 -26.26 2.76 -27.91
C GLN A 306 -27.73 3.20 -27.78
N ARG A 307 -28.09 4.42 -28.21
CA ARG A 307 -29.47 4.91 -28.17
C ARG A 307 -30.40 4.28 -29.26
N CYS A 308 -29.82 3.65 -30.25
CA CYS A 308 -30.58 3.00 -31.32
C CYS A 308 -30.99 1.57 -30.98
N VAL A 309 -30.31 0.93 -30.05
CA VAL A 309 -30.48 -0.48 -29.66
C VAL A 309 -31.06 -0.58 -28.24
N ARG A 310 -31.47 -1.79 -27.85
CA ARG A 310 -32.04 -2.06 -26.52
C ARG A 310 -30.90 -2.26 -25.50
N GLU A 311 -31.22 -2.13 -24.24
CA GLU A 311 -30.28 -2.40 -23.14
C GLU A 311 -29.73 -3.86 -23.14
N THR A 312 -30.52 -4.79 -23.67
CA THR A 312 -30.13 -6.21 -23.81
C THR A 312 -29.19 -6.48 -24.98
N ASP A 313 -29.06 -5.54 -25.92
CA ASP A 313 -28.18 -5.64 -27.08
C ASP A 313 -26.76 -5.18 -26.68
N VAL A 314 -25.75 -5.74 -27.34
CA VAL A 314 -24.35 -5.41 -27.06
C VAL A 314 -23.85 -4.42 -28.08
N VAL A 315 -23.20 -3.34 -27.61
CA VAL A 315 -22.50 -2.38 -28.46
C VAL A 315 -21.02 -2.40 -28.09
N ALA A 316 -20.15 -2.55 -29.10
CA ALA A 316 -18.71 -2.58 -28.89
C ALA A 316 -17.98 -1.70 -29.91
N ARG A 317 -16.76 -1.28 -29.54
CA ARG A 317 -15.79 -0.71 -30.49
C ARG A 317 -14.60 -1.63 -30.55
N LEU A 318 -14.28 -2.11 -31.77
CA LEU A 318 -13.21 -3.07 -31.97
C LEU A 318 -11.84 -2.41 -32.15
N GLY A 319 -11.81 -1.15 -32.55
CA GLY A 319 -10.62 -0.32 -32.73
C GLY A 319 -10.83 0.70 -33.85
N GLY A 320 -10.02 1.76 -33.90
CA GLY A 320 -10.16 2.79 -34.95
C GLY A 320 -11.58 3.37 -35.04
N ASP A 321 -12.18 3.25 -36.21
CA ASP A 321 -13.53 3.68 -36.58
C ASP A 321 -14.56 2.53 -36.68
N GLU A 322 -14.20 1.33 -36.20
CA GLU A 322 -15.01 0.13 -36.27
C GLU A 322 -15.84 -0.09 -35.00
N PHE A 323 -17.15 -0.17 -35.17
CA PHE A 323 -18.13 -0.51 -34.14
C PHE A 323 -18.85 -1.81 -34.50
N THR A 324 -19.33 -2.51 -33.48
CA THR A 324 -20.14 -3.71 -33.66
C THR A 324 -21.35 -3.69 -32.74
N VAL A 325 -22.43 -4.28 -33.22
CA VAL A 325 -23.66 -4.49 -32.46
C VAL A 325 -24.08 -5.94 -32.51
N VAL A 326 -24.39 -6.53 -31.35
CA VAL A 326 -25.05 -7.84 -31.29
C VAL A 326 -26.52 -7.62 -30.93
N LEU A 327 -27.40 -7.98 -31.84
CA LEU A 327 -28.85 -8.01 -31.59
C LEU A 327 -29.25 -9.43 -31.19
N ALA A 328 -29.80 -9.58 -30.01
CA ALA A 328 -30.25 -10.86 -29.47
C ALA A 328 -31.78 -10.97 -29.52
N ASN A 329 -32.29 -12.20 -29.46
CA ASN A 329 -33.72 -12.50 -29.43
C ASN A 329 -34.49 -11.84 -30.58
N ILE A 330 -34.02 -12.11 -31.80
CA ILE A 330 -34.63 -11.61 -33.03
C ILE A 330 -35.80 -12.52 -33.40
N GLN A 331 -37.01 -11.98 -33.42
CA GLN A 331 -38.24 -12.68 -33.80
C GLN A 331 -38.55 -12.50 -35.30
N ASP A 332 -38.19 -11.35 -35.87
CA ASP A 332 -38.41 -10.99 -37.25
C ASP A 332 -37.09 -10.42 -37.85
N PRO A 333 -36.52 -11.06 -38.87
CA PRO A 333 -35.30 -10.59 -39.57
C PRO A 333 -35.42 -9.12 -40.03
N GLY A 334 -36.60 -8.66 -40.47
CA GLY A 334 -36.83 -7.30 -40.88
C GLY A 334 -36.61 -6.26 -39.75
N ASN A 335 -36.58 -6.69 -38.46
CA ASN A 335 -36.22 -5.80 -37.36
C ASN A 335 -34.73 -5.42 -37.38
N VAL A 336 -33.87 -6.30 -37.90
CA VAL A 336 -32.42 -6.05 -38.00
C VAL A 336 -32.13 -4.94 -38.99
N GLU A 337 -32.81 -5.01 -40.16
CA GLU A 337 -32.68 -4.00 -41.20
C GLU A 337 -33.20 -2.64 -40.72
N ARG A 338 -34.32 -2.62 -40.03
CA ARG A 338 -34.85 -1.39 -39.39
C ARG A 338 -33.88 -0.77 -38.38
N VAL A 339 -33.17 -1.56 -37.63
CA VAL A 339 -32.09 -1.08 -36.72
C VAL A 339 -30.95 -0.50 -37.54
N ALA A 340 -30.52 -1.17 -38.62
CA ALA A 340 -29.45 -0.67 -39.48
C ALA A 340 -29.84 0.68 -40.13
N GLU A 341 -31.04 0.80 -40.67
CA GLU A 341 -31.55 2.05 -41.23
C GLU A 341 -31.59 3.20 -40.18
N LYS A 342 -32.06 2.88 -38.96
CA LYS A 342 -32.06 3.84 -37.85
C LYS A 342 -30.64 4.28 -37.49
N LEU A 343 -29.66 3.34 -37.47
CA LEU A 343 -28.25 3.63 -37.20
C LEU A 343 -27.68 4.56 -38.26
N LEU A 344 -27.87 4.26 -39.57
CA LEU A 344 -27.42 5.11 -40.67
C LEU A 344 -27.94 6.54 -40.51
N GLN A 345 -29.26 6.71 -40.25
CA GLN A 345 -29.88 8.02 -40.05
C GLN A 345 -29.34 8.77 -38.83
N GLN A 346 -29.11 8.08 -37.72
CA GLN A 346 -28.65 8.74 -36.48
C GLN A 346 -27.15 9.09 -36.55
N ILE A 347 -26.31 8.23 -37.15
CA ILE A 347 -24.88 8.49 -37.34
C ILE A 347 -24.67 9.67 -38.29
N ALA A 348 -25.46 9.78 -39.37
CA ALA A 348 -25.37 10.85 -40.36
C ALA A 348 -25.80 12.25 -39.84
N ARG A 349 -26.37 12.36 -38.63
CA ARG A 349 -26.69 13.67 -38.04
C ARG A 349 -25.41 14.45 -37.74
N PRO A 350 -25.42 15.79 -37.94
CA PRO A 350 -24.26 16.59 -37.61
C PRO A 350 -23.80 16.41 -36.18
N VAL A 351 -22.48 16.48 -35.98
CA VAL A 351 -21.84 16.53 -34.67
C VAL A 351 -21.16 17.87 -34.53
N THR A 352 -21.53 18.63 -33.51
CA THR A 352 -20.85 19.90 -33.21
C THR A 352 -19.57 19.58 -32.42
N ILE A 353 -18.44 19.94 -33.00
CA ILE A 353 -17.13 19.79 -32.38
C ILE A 353 -16.50 21.18 -32.32
N GLU A 354 -16.35 21.71 -31.11
CA GLU A 354 -15.96 23.11 -30.86
C GLU A 354 -16.96 24.10 -31.52
N GLN A 355 -16.63 24.68 -32.67
CA GLN A 355 -17.48 25.61 -33.42
C GLN A 355 -17.91 25.08 -34.79
N ASP A 356 -17.40 23.89 -35.18
CA ASP A 356 -17.63 23.29 -36.50
C ASP A 356 -18.71 22.21 -36.46
N GLU A 357 -19.52 22.13 -37.51
CA GLU A 357 -20.42 21.01 -37.74
C GLU A 357 -19.73 19.97 -38.63
N VAL A 358 -19.41 18.81 -38.04
CA VAL A 358 -18.85 17.66 -38.75
C VAL A 358 -19.95 16.65 -39.08
N ARG A 359 -19.99 16.20 -40.33
CA ARG A 359 -20.96 15.18 -40.79
C ARG A 359 -20.19 13.98 -41.30
N VAL A 360 -20.56 12.81 -40.83
CA VAL A 360 -20.03 11.53 -41.28
C VAL A 360 -21.18 10.59 -41.59
N THR A 361 -20.92 9.61 -42.42
CA THR A 361 -21.82 8.48 -42.65
C THR A 361 -21.23 7.21 -42.15
N SER A 362 -21.91 6.11 -42.29
CA SER A 362 -21.39 4.80 -41.92
C SER A 362 -21.75 3.73 -42.95
N SER A 363 -20.91 2.72 -43.10
CA SER A 363 -21.18 1.53 -43.87
C SER A 363 -21.43 0.37 -42.88
N ILE A 364 -22.52 -0.35 -43.06
CA ILE A 364 -22.98 -1.38 -42.13
C ILE A 364 -23.06 -2.73 -42.87
N GLY A 365 -22.44 -3.75 -42.31
CA GLY A 365 -22.63 -5.15 -42.71
C GLY A 365 -23.42 -5.91 -41.67
N ILE A 366 -24.35 -6.73 -42.13
CA ILE A 366 -25.23 -7.53 -41.27
C ILE A 366 -24.98 -9.01 -41.55
N SER A 367 -24.83 -9.78 -40.49
CA SER A 367 -24.84 -11.25 -40.56
C SER A 367 -25.80 -11.83 -39.54
N LEU A 368 -26.66 -12.74 -39.99
CA LEU A 368 -27.58 -13.47 -39.11
C LEU A 368 -27.02 -14.84 -38.77
N LEU A 369 -27.26 -15.30 -37.56
CA LEU A 369 -26.87 -16.65 -37.14
C LEU A 369 -27.69 -17.68 -37.92
N ALA A 370 -27.01 -18.43 -38.79
CA ALA A 370 -27.60 -19.57 -39.50
C ALA A 370 -27.41 -20.88 -38.69
N GLU A 371 -28.25 -21.89 -38.98
CA GLU A 371 -28.21 -23.18 -38.26
C GLU A 371 -26.86 -23.94 -38.47
N ASP A 372 -26.23 -23.76 -39.62
CA ASP A 372 -24.94 -24.37 -40.00
C ASP A 372 -23.72 -23.54 -39.59
N MET A 373 -23.91 -22.34 -39.03
CA MET A 373 -22.82 -21.47 -38.65
C MET A 373 -22.14 -21.95 -37.34
N ALA A 374 -20.82 -22.17 -37.41
CA ALA A 374 -20.10 -22.89 -36.36
C ALA A 374 -19.83 -22.04 -35.12
N ASP A 375 -19.42 -20.76 -35.28
CA ASP A 375 -18.83 -19.95 -34.22
C ASP A 375 -19.04 -18.43 -34.38
N ALA A 376 -18.63 -17.69 -33.38
CA ALA A 376 -18.70 -16.22 -33.33
C ALA A 376 -17.82 -15.55 -34.38
N ASP A 377 -16.65 -16.14 -34.67
CA ASP A 377 -15.69 -15.57 -35.62
C ASP A 377 -16.24 -15.57 -37.04
N THR A 378 -16.90 -16.67 -37.45
CA THR A 378 -17.56 -16.77 -38.75
C THR A 378 -18.68 -15.74 -38.90
N LEU A 379 -19.49 -15.56 -37.82
CA LEU A 379 -20.60 -14.58 -37.85
C LEU A 379 -20.07 -13.16 -38.00
N LEU A 380 -18.99 -12.81 -37.25
CA LEU A 380 -18.35 -11.51 -37.34
C LEU A 380 -17.67 -11.28 -38.69
N GLN A 381 -16.97 -12.28 -39.21
CA GLN A 381 -16.30 -12.20 -40.53
C GLN A 381 -17.30 -11.96 -41.64
N ASN A 382 -18.46 -12.62 -41.60
CA ASN A 382 -19.50 -12.46 -42.61
C ASN A 382 -20.10 -11.01 -42.52
N ALA A 383 -20.30 -10.46 -41.31
CA ALA A 383 -20.73 -9.10 -41.13
C ALA A 383 -19.68 -8.12 -41.71
N ASP A 384 -18.39 -8.33 -41.45
CA ASP A 384 -17.30 -7.50 -42.00
C ASP A 384 -17.28 -7.53 -43.54
N LEU A 385 -17.39 -8.70 -44.14
CA LEU A 385 -17.47 -8.83 -45.61
C LEU A 385 -18.68 -8.09 -46.17
N ALA A 386 -19.83 -8.15 -45.52
CA ALA A 386 -21.02 -7.41 -45.92
C ALA A 386 -20.80 -5.87 -45.77
N MET A 387 -20.14 -5.42 -44.74
CA MET A 387 -19.77 -4.02 -44.54
C MET A 387 -18.83 -3.53 -45.66
N TYR A 388 -17.85 -4.33 -46.04
CA TYR A 388 -16.96 -3.99 -47.15
C TYR A 388 -17.74 -3.86 -48.49
N ARG A 389 -18.78 -4.70 -48.73
CA ARG A 389 -19.67 -4.55 -49.88
C ARG A 389 -20.48 -3.24 -49.81
N ALA A 390 -20.95 -2.87 -48.62
CA ALA A 390 -21.64 -1.59 -48.43
C ALA A 390 -20.73 -0.37 -48.76
N LYS A 391 -19.44 -0.42 -48.38
CA LYS A 391 -18.46 0.61 -48.80
C LYS A 391 -18.27 0.67 -50.32
N ALA A 392 -18.20 -0.48 -50.99
CA ALA A 392 -18.01 -0.56 -52.45
C ALA A 392 -19.24 -0.03 -53.21
N LEU A 393 -20.44 -0.11 -52.65
CA LEU A 393 -21.70 0.38 -53.24
C LEU A 393 -21.93 1.89 -53.09
N GLY A 394 -20.96 2.62 -52.52
CA GLY A 394 -21.05 4.07 -52.42
C GLY A 394 -21.16 4.59 -51.01
N LYS A 395 -20.92 3.75 -49.98
CA LYS A 395 -21.01 4.13 -48.55
C LYS A 395 -22.43 4.50 -48.11
N ASN A 396 -22.60 4.89 -46.85
CA ASN A 396 -23.89 5.32 -46.25
C ASN A 396 -25.04 4.35 -46.52
N THR A 397 -24.78 3.07 -46.41
CA THR A 397 -25.72 1.98 -46.68
C THR A 397 -25.44 0.76 -45.86
N TYR A 398 -26.33 -0.20 -45.84
CA TYR A 398 -26.09 -1.52 -45.29
C TYR A 398 -26.15 -2.64 -46.32
N GLN A 399 -25.51 -3.73 -46.00
CA GLN A 399 -25.62 -4.98 -46.77
C GLN A 399 -25.78 -6.18 -45.83
N VAL A 400 -26.60 -7.13 -46.26
CA VAL A 400 -26.78 -8.38 -45.54
C VAL A 400 -25.91 -9.44 -46.24
N PHE A 401 -25.23 -10.29 -45.45
CA PHE A 401 -24.35 -11.35 -45.92
C PHE A 401 -25.18 -12.49 -46.45
#